data_f446fe20e09e5733c60f4848b621c288
#
_entry.id   f446fe20e09e5733c60f4848b621c288
#
_cell.length_a   1.000
_cell.length_b   1.000
_cell.length_c   1.000
_cell.angle_alpha   90.00
_cell.angle_beta   90.00
_cell.angle_gamma   90.00
#
_symmetry.space_group_name_H-M   'P 1'
#
loop_
_entity.id
_entity.type
_entity.pdbx_description
1 polymer ?
#
loop_
_entity_poly.entity_id
_entity_poly.type
_entity_poly.pdbx_seq_one_letter_code
_entity_poly.pdbx_strand_id
1 'polypeptide(L)'
;MMNTKLNILLTSTLLAGLSCNLYAAESSPKEMLEDALSAAPPTLKDKVTVLDWEKNVLQKGDSRYTCFPTPPQLEGKAPMCMDEAWMEWADAWMNKKPFQAKTIGISYMLAGDQGASNIDPYAEGETEENQWVKEGPHLMIITPDQSLLDSLPVDPNNGGPYVMWKDTPYVHIMIPVGER
;
A
#
# COMPACT_ATOMS: atom_id res chain seq x y z
N MET A 1 68.22 42.60 31.56
CA MET A 1 67.66 41.35 30.98
C MET A 1 66.15 41.35 31.29
N MET A 2 65.31 41.74 30.32
CA MET A 2 63.88 41.89 30.50
C MET A 2 63.18 40.62 29.90
N ASN A 3 62.49 39.88 30.76
CA ASN A 3 61.66 38.74 30.34
C ASN A 3 60.24 39.23 30.08
N THR A 4 59.83 39.23 28.78
CA THR A 4 58.52 39.57 28.36
C THR A 4 57.67 38.25 28.29
N LYS A 5 56.69 38.13 29.17
CA LYS A 5 55.70 37.01 29.14
C LYS A 5 54.59 37.34 28.14
N LEU A 6 54.47 36.54 27.10
CA LEU A 6 53.42 36.60 26.10
C LEU A 6 52.22 35.82 26.63
N ASN A 7 51.13 36.54 26.94
CA ASN A 7 49.81 35.90 27.25
C ASN A 7 49.06 35.62 25.97
N ILE A 8 48.84 34.34 25.65
CA ILE A 8 47.97 33.90 24.57
C ILE A 8 46.57 33.71 25.16
N LEU A 9 45.61 34.58 24.77
CA LEU A 9 44.18 34.37 25.02
C LEU A 9 43.64 33.37 23.99
N LEU A 10 43.27 32.20 24.45
CA LEU A 10 42.45 31.26 23.67
C LEU A 10 40.96 31.67 23.76
N THR A 11 40.42 32.19 22.67
CA THR A 11 38.99 32.39 22.50
C THR A 11 38.39 31.10 21.94
N SER A 12 37.71 30.33 22.79
CA SER A 12 36.93 29.17 22.40
C SER A 12 35.55 29.60 21.86
N THR A 13 35.38 29.55 20.55
CA THR A 13 34.08 29.72 19.87
C THR A 13 33.26 28.45 20.04
N LEU A 14 32.19 28.51 20.83
CA LEU A 14 31.17 27.45 20.93
C LEU A 14 30.30 27.51 19.67
N LEU A 15 30.48 26.56 18.74
CA LEU A 15 29.50 26.29 17.68
C LEU A 15 28.33 25.51 18.28
N ALA A 16 27.22 26.20 18.52
CA ALA A 16 25.95 25.55 18.81
C ALA A 16 25.41 24.94 17.51
N GLY A 17 25.60 23.64 17.34
CA GLY A 17 25.00 22.87 16.24
C GLY A 17 23.49 22.79 16.45
N LEU A 18 22.68 23.48 15.62
CA LEU A 18 21.25 23.25 15.49
C LEU A 18 21.06 21.89 14.79
N SER A 19 20.79 20.85 15.57
CA SER A 19 20.32 19.58 15.06
C SER A 19 18.86 19.77 14.63
N CYS A 20 18.62 20.02 13.34
CA CYS A 20 17.29 19.94 12.75
C CYS A 20 16.88 18.46 12.75
N ASN A 21 16.10 18.01 13.73
CA ASN A 21 15.40 16.75 13.67
C ASN A 21 14.31 16.89 12.60
N LEU A 22 14.57 16.37 11.41
CA LEU A 22 13.54 16.10 10.38
C LEU A 22 12.70 14.92 10.90
N TYR A 23 11.70 15.21 11.72
CA TYR A 23 10.59 14.29 11.90
C TYR A 23 9.84 14.29 10.56
N ALA A 24 9.76 13.13 9.91
CA ALA A 24 8.75 12.93 8.86
C ALA A 24 7.40 13.29 9.49
N ALA A 25 6.70 14.27 8.93
CA ALA A 25 5.41 14.67 9.45
C ALA A 25 4.45 13.48 9.25
N GLU A 26 3.91 12.96 10.34
CA GLU A 26 2.82 11.99 10.26
C GLU A 26 1.65 12.63 9.50
N SER A 27 1.06 11.86 8.57
CA SER A 27 -0.09 12.33 7.79
C SER A 27 -1.25 12.67 8.74
N SER A 28 -1.87 13.82 8.55
CA SER A 28 -3.02 14.21 9.35
C SER A 28 -4.22 13.28 9.08
N PRO A 29 -5.19 13.15 10.02
CA PRO A 29 -6.40 12.36 9.79
C PRO A 29 -7.16 12.74 8.53
N LYS A 30 -7.12 14.02 8.12
CA LYS A 30 -7.73 14.50 6.88
C LYS A 30 -6.99 13.98 5.65
N GLU A 31 -5.67 14.02 5.64
CA GLU A 31 -4.85 13.52 4.54
C GLU A 31 -5.01 12.00 4.40
N MET A 32 -5.03 11.26 5.51
CA MET A 32 -5.30 9.81 5.51
C MET A 32 -6.69 9.49 4.96
N LEU A 33 -7.71 10.26 5.33
CA LEU A 33 -9.07 10.10 4.80
C LEU A 33 -9.12 10.34 3.28
N GLU A 34 -8.54 11.44 2.81
CA GLU A 34 -8.50 11.78 1.37
C GLU A 34 -7.74 10.72 0.58
N ASP A 35 -6.63 10.23 1.11
CA ASP A 35 -5.84 9.18 0.49
C ASP A 35 -6.64 7.87 0.39
N ALA A 36 -7.22 7.38 1.49
CA ALA A 36 -8.04 6.17 1.50
C ALA A 36 -9.21 6.25 0.52
N LEU A 37 -9.92 7.38 0.48
CA LEU A 37 -11.03 7.60 -0.45
C LEU A 37 -10.60 7.69 -1.92
N SER A 38 -9.32 7.91 -2.20
CA SER A 38 -8.80 7.91 -3.58
C SER A 38 -8.82 6.51 -4.20
N ALA A 39 -8.83 5.43 -3.39
CA ALA A 39 -9.00 4.07 -3.88
C ALA A 39 -10.43 3.73 -4.27
N ALA A 40 -11.43 4.43 -3.73
CA ALA A 40 -12.85 4.12 -3.92
C ALA A 40 -13.42 4.69 -5.23
N PRO A 41 -14.33 3.97 -5.91
CA PRO A 41 -15.11 4.57 -6.98
C PRO A 41 -15.99 5.71 -6.43
N PRO A 42 -16.26 6.76 -7.25
CA PRO A 42 -16.99 7.94 -6.79
C PRO A 42 -18.33 7.63 -6.11
N THR A 43 -19.03 6.60 -6.56
CA THR A 43 -20.34 6.18 -6.04
C THR A 43 -20.30 5.56 -4.65
N LEU A 44 -19.10 5.19 -4.16
CA LEU A 44 -18.90 4.57 -2.85
C LEU A 44 -18.27 5.51 -1.83
N LYS A 45 -17.64 6.63 -2.23
CA LYS A 45 -16.84 7.48 -1.33
C LYS A 45 -17.57 7.91 -0.06
N ASP A 46 -18.85 8.25 -0.19
CA ASP A 46 -19.68 8.70 0.97
C ASP A 46 -20.29 7.53 1.75
N LYS A 47 -20.08 6.28 1.30
CA LYS A 47 -20.72 5.08 1.87
C LYS A 47 -19.74 4.11 2.50
N VAL A 48 -18.45 4.27 2.26
CA VAL A 48 -17.42 3.37 2.80
C VAL A 48 -17.07 3.74 4.22
N THR A 49 -16.75 2.74 5.05
CA THR A 49 -16.02 2.98 6.29
C THR A 49 -14.56 3.23 5.95
N VAL A 50 -13.93 4.24 6.57
CA VAL A 50 -12.49 4.48 6.44
C VAL A 50 -11.86 4.32 7.80
N LEU A 51 -10.83 3.48 7.85
CA LEU A 51 -9.99 3.24 9.03
C LEU A 51 -8.56 3.66 8.75
N ASP A 52 -7.86 4.15 9.76
CA ASP A 52 -6.40 4.21 9.73
C ASP A 52 -5.78 2.83 10.08
N TRP A 53 -4.46 2.75 10.11
CA TRP A 53 -3.74 1.49 10.39
C TRP A 53 -3.77 1.09 11.87
N GLU A 54 -4.11 2.01 12.79
CA GLU A 54 -4.41 1.75 14.20
C GLU A 54 -5.87 1.37 14.43
N LYS A 55 -6.68 1.29 13.36
CA LYS A 55 -8.12 1.00 13.37
C LYS A 55 -9.00 2.10 13.97
N ASN A 56 -8.51 3.34 14.04
CA ASN A 56 -9.35 4.48 14.34
C ASN A 56 -10.28 4.77 13.15
N VAL A 57 -11.54 5.11 13.44
CA VAL A 57 -12.54 5.41 12.41
C VAL A 57 -12.37 6.85 11.96
N LEU A 58 -11.93 7.06 10.71
CA LEU A 58 -11.84 8.36 10.07
C LEU A 58 -13.16 8.77 9.41
N GLN A 59 -13.92 7.79 8.88
CA GLN A 59 -15.27 7.96 8.34
C GLN A 59 -16.10 6.71 8.65
N LYS A 60 -17.36 6.91 9.08
CA LYS A 60 -18.35 5.82 9.17
C LYS A 60 -19.13 5.72 7.87
N GLY A 61 -19.27 4.52 7.34
CA GLY A 61 -20.08 4.20 6.18
C GLY A 61 -21.11 3.10 6.48
N ASP A 62 -21.98 2.85 5.54
CA ASP A 62 -23.03 1.82 5.59
C ASP A 62 -22.91 0.77 4.48
N SER A 63 -21.89 0.89 3.62
CA SER A 63 -21.57 -0.13 2.62
C SER A 63 -20.75 -1.28 3.23
N ARG A 64 -20.63 -2.36 2.45
CA ARG A 64 -19.79 -3.51 2.82
C ARG A 64 -18.28 -3.27 2.67
N TYR A 65 -17.87 -2.08 2.24
CA TYR A 65 -16.47 -1.76 1.98
C TYR A 65 -15.84 -0.98 3.12
N THR A 66 -14.60 -1.37 3.45
CA THR A 66 -13.70 -0.63 4.33
C THR A 66 -12.48 -0.19 3.53
N CYS A 67 -12.16 1.10 3.61
CA CYS A 67 -10.98 1.68 2.94
C CYS A 67 -9.89 2.01 3.96
N PHE A 68 -8.65 1.86 3.50
CA PHE A 68 -7.44 2.18 4.25
C PHE A 68 -6.56 3.13 3.44
N PRO A 69 -5.88 4.09 4.07
CA PRO A 69 -4.88 4.89 3.40
C PRO A 69 -3.68 4.04 2.99
N THR A 70 -2.79 4.62 2.20
CA THR A 70 -1.48 4.05 1.90
C THR A 70 -0.78 3.58 3.18
N PRO A 71 -0.25 2.34 3.24
CA PRO A 71 0.52 1.88 4.38
C PRO A 71 1.70 2.82 4.68
N PRO A 72 1.95 3.19 5.95
CA PRO A 72 2.93 4.22 6.32
C PRO A 72 4.38 3.85 5.97
N GLN A 73 4.67 2.57 5.75
CA GLN A 73 6.00 2.09 5.34
C GLN A 73 6.25 2.19 3.82
N LEU A 74 5.23 2.52 3.02
CA LEU A 74 5.36 2.62 1.57
C LEU A 74 5.63 4.08 1.15
N GLU A 75 6.57 4.25 0.23
CA GLU A 75 6.75 5.51 -0.48
C GLU A 75 5.75 5.58 -1.64
N GLY A 76 4.99 6.68 -1.75
CA GLY A 76 3.99 6.89 -2.79
C GLY A 76 2.59 6.42 -2.42
N LYS A 77 1.72 6.14 -3.39
CA LYS A 77 0.30 5.84 -3.17
C LYS A 77 -0.01 4.37 -3.36
N ALA A 78 -0.68 3.76 -2.38
CA ALA A 78 -1.23 2.41 -2.46
C ALA A 78 -2.44 2.27 -1.51
N PRO A 79 -3.42 3.20 -1.50
CA PRO A 79 -4.63 3.05 -0.71
C PRO A 79 -5.53 1.96 -1.31
N MET A 80 -6.33 1.32 -0.48
CA MET A 80 -7.24 0.26 -0.94
C MET A 80 -8.58 0.28 -0.22
N CYS A 81 -9.62 -0.15 -0.93
CA CYS A 81 -10.96 -0.37 -0.40
C CYS A 81 -11.36 -1.83 -0.59
N MET A 82 -11.64 -2.53 0.48
CA MET A 82 -11.83 -3.97 0.53
C MET A 82 -13.23 -4.31 1.03
N ASP A 83 -13.89 -5.30 0.44
CA ASP A 83 -15.05 -5.93 1.05
C ASP A 83 -14.64 -6.96 2.12
N GLU A 84 -15.62 -7.55 2.82
CA GLU A 84 -15.37 -8.49 3.91
C GLU A 84 -14.52 -9.70 3.48
N ALA A 85 -14.76 -10.25 2.29
CA ALA A 85 -14.01 -11.39 1.79
C ALA A 85 -12.53 -11.02 1.51
N TRP A 86 -12.29 -9.81 1.00
CA TRP A 86 -10.93 -9.28 0.82
C TRP A 86 -10.24 -8.94 2.15
N MET A 87 -10.98 -8.52 3.16
CA MET A 87 -10.44 -8.32 4.52
C MET A 87 -9.96 -9.65 5.12
N GLU A 88 -10.71 -10.75 4.93
CA GLU A 88 -10.28 -12.10 5.36
C GLU A 88 -9.02 -12.55 4.59
N TRP A 89 -8.97 -12.28 3.28
CA TRP A 89 -7.80 -12.57 2.45
C TRP A 89 -6.58 -11.78 2.92
N ALA A 90 -6.73 -10.47 3.16
CA ALA A 90 -5.66 -9.60 3.62
C ALA A 90 -5.11 -10.04 4.99
N ASP A 91 -5.99 -10.42 5.95
CA ASP A 91 -5.55 -10.97 7.23
C ASP A 91 -4.74 -12.26 7.05
N ALA A 92 -5.20 -13.15 6.18
CA ALA A 92 -4.50 -14.40 5.90
C ALA A 92 -3.12 -14.14 5.27
N TRP A 93 -3.05 -13.24 4.28
CA TRP A 93 -1.79 -12.86 3.63
C TRP A 93 -0.79 -12.22 4.60
N MET A 94 -1.21 -11.21 5.36
CA MET A 94 -0.36 -10.53 6.33
C MET A 94 0.19 -11.47 7.41
N ASN A 95 -0.61 -12.46 7.82
CA ASN A 95 -0.22 -13.44 8.85
C ASN A 95 0.34 -14.75 8.29
N LYS A 96 0.59 -14.83 6.97
CA LYS A 96 1.10 -16.02 6.26
C LYS A 96 0.29 -17.30 6.55
N LYS A 97 -1.04 -17.15 6.68
CA LYS A 97 -1.99 -18.23 6.91
C LYS A 97 -2.50 -18.80 5.59
N PRO A 98 -2.83 -20.09 5.53
CA PRO A 98 -3.56 -20.63 4.37
C PRO A 98 -4.87 -19.86 4.14
N PHE A 99 -5.18 -19.59 2.87
CA PHE A 99 -6.43 -18.97 2.47
C PHE A 99 -7.07 -19.73 1.32
N GLN A 100 -8.40 -19.79 1.34
CA GLN A 100 -9.22 -20.26 0.24
C GLN A 100 -10.47 -19.40 0.19
N ALA A 101 -10.72 -18.74 -0.93
CA ALA A 101 -11.92 -17.95 -1.13
C ALA A 101 -13.18 -18.82 -1.02
N LYS A 102 -14.15 -18.38 -0.22
CA LYS A 102 -15.48 -19.03 -0.09
C LYS A 102 -16.55 -18.35 -0.93
N THR A 103 -16.34 -17.07 -1.20
CA THR A 103 -17.21 -16.20 -1.99
C THR A 103 -16.36 -15.33 -2.89
N ILE A 104 -16.99 -14.65 -3.84
CA ILE A 104 -16.31 -13.59 -4.58
C ILE A 104 -16.08 -12.41 -3.64
N GLY A 105 -14.84 -11.92 -3.62
CA GLY A 105 -14.45 -10.68 -2.96
C GLY A 105 -13.90 -9.68 -3.97
N ILE A 106 -14.14 -8.39 -3.71
CA ILE A 106 -13.70 -7.29 -4.57
C ILE A 106 -12.93 -6.26 -3.76
N SER A 107 -11.78 -5.87 -4.28
CA SER A 107 -11.02 -4.73 -3.77
C SER A 107 -10.82 -3.69 -4.87
N TYR A 108 -10.76 -2.42 -4.48
CA TYR A 108 -10.47 -1.29 -5.36
C TYR A 108 -9.16 -0.64 -4.97
N MET A 109 -8.31 -0.35 -5.96
CA MET A 109 -7.11 0.47 -5.86
C MET A 109 -7.09 1.49 -7.00
N LEU A 110 -8.08 2.41 -7.03
CA LEU A 110 -8.24 3.35 -8.14
C LEU A 110 -7.22 4.50 -8.14
N ALA A 111 -6.39 4.60 -7.12
CA ALA A 111 -5.22 5.48 -7.10
C ALA A 111 -3.95 4.80 -7.64
N GLY A 112 -4.04 3.54 -8.04
CA GLY A 112 -2.90 2.70 -8.39
C GLY A 112 -2.11 2.22 -7.17
N ASP A 113 -0.98 1.56 -7.42
CA ASP A 113 -0.08 1.03 -6.41
C ASP A 113 1.39 1.38 -6.65
N GLN A 114 2.28 0.93 -5.77
CA GLN A 114 3.73 1.11 -5.88
C GLN A 114 4.44 -0.12 -6.47
N GLY A 115 3.67 -1.11 -6.84
CA GLY A 115 4.13 -2.36 -7.44
C GLY A 115 4.19 -3.52 -6.47
N ALA A 116 4.05 -4.71 -7.05
CA ALA A 116 4.21 -5.98 -6.40
C ALA A 116 4.80 -7.00 -7.37
N SER A 117 5.45 -8.04 -6.85
CA SER A 117 5.83 -9.18 -7.67
C SER A 117 4.58 -9.90 -8.18
N ASN A 118 4.53 -10.23 -9.47
CA ASN A 118 3.42 -11.01 -10.04
C ASN A 118 3.40 -12.48 -9.57
N ILE A 119 4.52 -12.98 -9.05
CA ILE A 119 4.71 -14.40 -8.74
C ILE A 119 5.00 -14.68 -7.25
N ASP A 120 5.54 -13.71 -6.51
CA ASP A 120 5.90 -13.87 -5.09
C ASP A 120 5.14 -12.85 -4.22
N PRO A 121 4.16 -13.31 -3.41
CA PRO A 121 3.38 -12.42 -2.54
C PRO A 121 4.19 -11.74 -1.42
N TYR A 122 5.45 -12.13 -1.23
CA TYR A 122 6.31 -11.63 -0.15
C TYR A 122 7.59 -10.96 -0.64
N ALA A 123 7.68 -10.69 -1.95
CA ALA A 123 8.81 -9.93 -2.49
C ALA A 123 8.79 -8.48 -1.95
N GLU A 124 9.91 -8.04 -1.40
CA GLU A 124 10.04 -6.72 -0.75
C GLU A 124 10.43 -5.60 -1.74
N GLY A 125 10.76 -5.95 -2.99
CA GLY A 125 11.16 -5.01 -4.02
C GLY A 125 11.34 -5.64 -5.37
N GLU A 126 11.54 -4.80 -6.40
CA GLU A 126 11.75 -5.19 -7.77
C GLU A 126 13.08 -5.90 -7.98
N THR A 127 13.05 -7.04 -8.71
CA THR A 127 14.23 -7.74 -9.21
C THR A 127 14.01 -8.18 -10.67
N GLU A 128 15.06 -8.57 -11.37
CA GLU A 128 14.94 -9.07 -12.76
C GLU A 128 14.08 -10.33 -12.89
N GLU A 129 13.92 -11.10 -11.79
CA GLU A 129 13.30 -12.43 -11.81
C GLU A 129 11.86 -12.43 -11.28
N ASN A 130 11.45 -11.43 -10.50
CA ASN A 130 10.18 -11.48 -9.76
C ASN A 130 8.98 -10.87 -10.47
N GLN A 131 9.14 -10.51 -11.77
CA GLN A 131 8.04 -9.97 -12.58
C GLN A 131 7.30 -8.83 -11.88
N TRP A 132 8.04 -7.81 -11.45
CA TRP A 132 7.48 -6.67 -10.73
C TRP A 132 6.51 -5.87 -11.60
N VAL A 133 5.32 -5.59 -11.08
CA VAL A 133 4.26 -4.87 -11.78
C VAL A 133 3.80 -3.70 -10.91
N LYS A 134 3.82 -2.49 -11.47
CA LYS A 134 3.13 -1.31 -10.92
C LYS A 134 1.85 -1.13 -11.69
N GLU A 135 0.71 -1.21 -11.00
CA GLU A 135 -0.58 -0.97 -11.65
C GLU A 135 -1.06 0.46 -11.45
N GLY A 136 -1.63 1.01 -12.51
CA GLY A 136 -2.47 2.20 -12.41
C GLY A 136 -3.79 1.89 -11.71
N PRO A 137 -4.87 2.65 -11.98
CA PRO A 137 -6.20 2.34 -11.45
C PRO A 137 -6.62 0.91 -11.79
N HIS A 138 -6.94 0.11 -10.77
CA HIS A 138 -7.33 -1.29 -10.96
C HIS A 138 -8.30 -1.78 -9.88
N LEU A 139 -8.93 -2.91 -10.19
CA LEU A 139 -9.68 -3.73 -9.24
C LEU A 139 -8.95 -5.07 -9.06
N MET A 140 -9.22 -5.71 -7.93
CA MET A 140 -8.77 -7.07 -7.66
C MET A 140 -9.96 -7.94 -7.28
N ILE A 141 -9.99 -9.19 -7.75
CA ILE A 141 -11.06 -10.15 -7.45
C ILE A 141 -10.47 -11.44 -6.92
N ILE A 142 -10.96 -11.88 -5.76
CA ILE A 142 -10.82 -13.27 -5.32
C ILE A 142 -12.07 -14.05 -5.64
N THR A 143 -11.92 -15.33 -5.98
CA THR A 143 -13.02 -16.21 -6.35
C THR A 143 -12.75 -17.64 -5.90
N PRO A 144 -13.80 -18.40 -5.50
CA PRO A 144 -13.67 -19.84 -5.26
C PRO A 144 -13.64 -20.67 -6.57
N ASP A 145 -13.90 -20.05 -7.72
CA ASP A 145 -13.95 -20.72 -9.02
C ASP A 145 -12.57 -20.85 -9.64
N GLN A 146 -11.94 -22.01 -9.45
CA GLN A 146 -10.63 -22.33 -10.01
C GLN A 146 -10.65 -22.31 -11.54
N SER A 147 -11.76 -22.67 -12.18
CA SER A 147 -11.84 -22.69 -13.65
C SER A 147 -11.77 -21.29 -14.25
N LEU A 148 -12.28 -20.29 -13.53
CA LEU A 148 -12.14 -18.88 -13.91
C LEU A 148 -10.68 -18.42 -13.81
N LEU A 149 -9.98 -18.76 -12.73
CA LEU A 149 -8.56 -18.45 -12.55
C LEU A 149 -7.69 -19.09 -13.64
N ASP A 150 -7.98 -20.35 -13.99
CA ASP A 150 -7.23 -21.09 -15.02
C ASP A 150 -7.51 -20.59 -16.44
N SER A 151 -8.64 -19.91 -16.67
CA SER A 151 -9.02 -19.36 -17.97
C SER A 151 -8.35 -18.05 -18.33
N LEU A 152 -7.75 -17.35 -17.35
CA LEU A 152 -7.12 -16.04 -17.54
C LEU A 152 -5.60 -16.16 -17.71
N PRO A 153 -4.98 -15.24 -18.49
CA PRO A 153 -3.53 -15.18 -18.60
C PRO A 153 -2.87 -14.78 -17.28
N VAL A 154 -1.59 -15.12 -17.14
CA VAL A 154 -0.74 -14.67 -16.03
C VAL A 154 0.19 -13.52 -16.44
N ASP A 155 0.24 -13.19 -17.74
CA ASP A 155 1.05 -12.08 -18.25
C ASP A 155 0.34 -10.74 -17.95
N PRO A 156 0.91 -9.86 -17.13
CA PRO A 156 0.32 -8.57 -16.82
C PRO A 156 0.28 -7.60 -18.02
N ASN A 157 1.01 -7.91 -19.09
CA ASN A 157 1.07 -7.09 -20.31
C ASN A 157 0.11 -7.57 -21.42
N ASN A 158 -0.85 -8.43 -21.10
CA ASN A 158 -1.82 -8.95 -22.07
C ASN A 158 -2.86 -7.93 -22.55
N GLY A 159 -2.91 -6.72 -21.96
CA GLY A 159 -3.87 -5.66 -22.27
C GLY A 159 -5.24 -5.79 -21.62
N GLY A 160 -5.41 -6.71 -20.68
CA GLY A 160 -6.66 -6.97 -19.97
C GLY A 160 -6.45 -7.61 -18.61
N PRO A 161 -7.48 -8.27 -18.04
CA PRO A 161 -7.37 -8.97 -16.77
C PRO A 161 -6.32 -10.09 -16.80
N TYR A 162 -5.65 -10.32 -15.67
CA TYR A 162 -4.66 -11.38 -15.50
C TYR A 162 -4.68 -11.93 -14.07
N VAL A 163 -4.08 -13.12 -13.89
CA VAL A 163 -3.97 -13.76 -12.58
C VAL A 163 -2.62 -13.45 -11.97
N MET A 164 -2.64 -12.82 -10.79
CA MET A 164 -1.47 -12.56 -9.97
C MET A 164 -1.35 -13.62 -8.86
N TRP A 165 -0.12 -13.94 -8.47
CA TRP A 165 0.24 -14.92 -7.43
C TRP A 165 -0.33 -16.31 -7.70
N LYS A 166 -0.37 -16.71 -8.97
CA LYS A 166 -0.81 -18.06 -9.38
C LYS A 166 -0.03 -19.11 -8.58
N ASP A 167 -0.70 -20.22 -8.28
CA ASP A 167 -0.14 -21.34 -7.51
C ASP A 167 0.24 -21.01 -6.05
N THR A 168 -0.25 -19.89 -5.53
CA THR A 168 -0.17 -19.55 -4.10
C THR A 168 -1.55 -19.55 -3.44
N PRO A 169 -1.64 -19.61 -2.11
CA PRO A 169 -2.91 -19.44 -1.41
C PRO A 169 -3.57 -18.06 -1.61
N TYR A 170 -2.84 -17.11 -2.15
CA TYR A 170 -3.26 -15.71 -2.30
C TYR A 170 -3.56 -15.32 -3.74
N VAL A 171 -3.76 -16.32 -4.60
CA VAL A 171 -4.10 -16.10 -6.01
C VAL A 171 -5.35 -15.22 -6.16
N HIS A 172 -5.27 -14.25 -7.08
CA HIS A 172 -6.36 -13.33 -7.37
C HIS A 172 -6.29 -12.81 -8.81
N ILE A 173 -7.38 -12.21 -9.26
CA ILE A 173 -7.48 -11.61 -10.59
C ILE A 173 -7.23 -10.11 -10.46
N MET A 174 -6.32 -9.59 -11.26
CA MET A 174 -6.08 -8.17 -11.47
C MET A 174 -6.91 -7.69 -12.66
N ILE A 175 -7.59 -6.55 -12.51
CA ILE A 175 -8.40 -5.92 -13.57
C ILE A 175 -7.94 -4.47 -13.72
N PRO A 176 -6.98 -4.18 -14.59
CA PRO A 176 -6.59 -2.81 -14.93
C PRO A 176 -7.77 -2.05 -15.53
N VAL A 177 -8.01 -0.81 -15.06
CA VAL A 177 -9.08 0.08 -15.56
C VAL A 177 -8.57 1.47 -15.94
N GLY A 178 -7.26 1.66 -15.91
CA GLY A 178 -6.58 2.88 -16.30
C GLY A 178 -5.17 2.60 -16.81
N GLU A 179 -4.46 3.64 -17.19
CA GLU A 179 -3.06 3.53 -17.64
C GLU A 179 -2.13 3.28 -16.43
N ARG A 180 -1.07 2.51 -16.68
CA ARG A 180 0.04 2.27 -15.74
C ARG A 180 0.94 3.47 -15.62
#